data_6adadb6fb99872faacbde4736bbdfe21
#
_entry.id   6adadb6fb99872faacbde4736bbdfe21
#
_cell.length_a   1.000
_cell.length_b   1.000
_cell.length_c   1.000
_cell.angle_alpha   90.00
_cell.angle_beta   90.00
_cell.angle_gamma   90.00
#
_symmetry.space_group_name_H-M   'P 1'
#
loop_
_entity.id
_entity.type
_entity.pdbx_description
1 polymer ?
#
loop_
_entity_poly.entity_id
_entity_poly.type
_entity_poly.pdbx_seq_one_letter_code
_entity_poly.pdbx_strand_id
1 'polypeptide(L)'
;QEQMAELPYERRKIQYEDVFPMLYVKYRLTGKNEHKNIKHLVIDEMQDYSYLQYLILKELFDCKMTILGDRAQTLGKEQQDVLKFLPKVFGKNIRTVILNKSYRNTREIADYAGKIANVKDIEFLDRHGKDVAERKFKTDEEMFEAVRANLKLEKEEKTDHTDDVVNEEVYETAAVIAMTEEEASDIYRLLENRGISAFYVDRDTSVFHKGLTVTTYYLAKGLEFDQVFVVKSKKENPFEKQALYISATRALHELYVYEE
;
A
#
# COMPACT_ATOMS: atom_id res chain seq x y z
N GLN A 1 -9.25 20.56 -23.72
CA GLN A 1 -8.39 21.37 -24.65
C GLN A 1 -8.81 22.84 -24.68
N GLU A 2 -10.11 23.18 -24.69
CA GLU A 2 -10.59 24.59 -24.68
C GLU A 2 -10.17 25.34 -23.40
N GLN A 3 -10.28 24.74 -22.23
CA GLN A 3 -9.89 25.37 -20.96
C GLN A 3 -8.37 25.66 -20.86
N MET A 4 -7.52 24.90 -21.53
CA MET A 4 -6.09 25.13 -21.56
C MET A 4 -5.68 26.31 -22.47
N ALA A 5 -6.47 26.61 -23.49
CA ALA A 5 -6.17 27.69 -24.44
C ALA A 5 -6.33 29.10 -23.84
N GLU A 6 -7.15 29.22 -22.78
CA GLU A 6 -7.40 30.53 -22.12
C GLU A 6 -6.34 30.93 -21.09
N LEU A 7 -5.48 29.98 -20.68
CA LEU A 7 -4.41 30.30 -19.73
C LEU A 7 -3.14 30.79 -20.43
N PRO A 8 -2.40 31.77 -19.86
CA PRO A 8 -1.06 32.13 -20.32
C PRO A 8 -0.17 30.89 -20.39
N TYR A 9 0.69 30.79 -21.40
CA TYR A 9 1.54 29.62 -21.64
C TYR A 9 2.29 29.16 -20.40
N GLU A 10 2.79 30.08 -19.58
CA GLU A 10 3.51 29.82 -18.34
C GLU A 10 2.64 29.19 -17.21
N ARG A 11 1.32 29.27 -17.33
CA ARG A 11 0.35 28.73 -16.36
C ARG A 11 -0.40 27.51 -16.86
N ARG A 12 -0.09 27.01 -18.06
CA ARG A 12 -0.72 25.83 -18.62
C ARG A 12 -0.23 24.60 -17.89
N LYS A 13 -1.13 23.91 -17.21
CA LYS A 13 -0.87 22.65 -16.55
C LYS A 13 -1.44 21.51 -17.39
N ILE A 14 -0.68 20.44 -17.56
CA ILE A 14 -1.16 19.20 -18.16
C ILE A 14 -1.94 18.46 -17.08
N GLN A 15 -3.14 18.00 -17.41
CA GLN A 15 -3.88 17.11 -16.53
C GLN A 15 -3.15 15.76 -16.44
N TYR A 16 -3.23 15.13 -15.28
CA TYR A 16 -2.52 13.85 -15.07
C TYR A 16 -2.93 12.79 -16.09
N GLU A 17 -4.22 12.75 -16.43
CA GLU A 17 -4.80 11.82 -17.40
C GLU A 17 -4.26 11.99 -18.81
N ASP A 18 -3.79 13.19 -19.17
CA ASP A 18 -3.23 13.50 -20.49
C ASP A 18 -1.72 13.19 -20.61
N VAL A 19 -1.02 13.01 -19.48
CA VAL A 19 0.44 12.82 -19.47
C VAL A 19 0.83 11.57 -20.27
N PHE A 20 0.25 10.43 -19.98
CA PHE A 20 0.59 9.17 -20.65
C PHE A 20 0.15 9.12 -22.12
N PRO A 21 -1.07 9.57 -22.49
CA PRO A 21 -1.44 9.72 -23.90
C PRO A 21 -0.47 10.59 -24.69
N MET A 22 -0.06 11.73 -24.14
CA MET A 22 0.91 12.64 -24.79
C MET A 22 2.29 11.99 -24.93
N LEU A 23 2.79 11.30 -23.88
CA LEU A 23 4.04 10.57 -23.93
C LEU A 23 4.00 9.46 -24.99
N TYR A 24 2.91 8.70 -25.06
CA TYR A 24 2.76 7.64 -26.07
C TYR A 24 2.83 8.22 -27.49
N VAL A 25 2.09 9.27 -27.76
CA VAL A 25 2.13 9.95 -29.06
C VAL A 25 3.53 10.48 -29.36
N LYS A 26 4.19 11.13 -28.40
CA LYS A 26 5.57 11.60 -28.53
C LYS A 26 6.50 10.47 -28.96
N TYR A 27 6.53 9.35 -28.22
CA TYR A 27 7.43 8.24 -28.54
C TYR A 27 7.10 7.55 -29.86
N ARG A 28 5.82 7.50 -30.25
CA ARG A 28 5.42 6.98 -31.58
C ARG A 28 5.87 7.88 -32.73
N LEU A 29 5.92 9.20 -32.52
CA LEU A 29 6.33 10.15 -33.57
C LEU A 29 7.84 10.35 -33.64
N THR A 30 8.51 10.45 -32.48
CA THR A 30 9.96 10.72 -32.43
C THR A 30 10.78 9.43 -32.57
N GLY A 31 10.14 8.26 -32.34
CA GLY A 31 10.74 6.91 -32.42
C GLY A 31 12.03 6.79 -31.64
N LYS A 32 12.15 6.11 -30.58
CA LYS A 32 12.68 4.79 -30.36
C LYS A 32 13.90 4.64 -29.50
N ASN A 33 13.76 3.76 -28.52
CA ASN A 33 14.88 3.05 -27.86
C ASN A 33 15.99 3.97 -27.36
N GLU A 34 15.62 4.97 -26.54
CA GLU A 34 16.60 5.82 -25.85
C GLU A 34 17.47 5.00 -24.88
N HIS A 35 16.98 3.80 -24.49
CA HIS A 35 17.59 2.95 -23.45
C HIS A 35 18.19 1.64 -24.00
N LYS A 36 18.87 1.68 -25.15
CA LYS A 36 19.48 0.49 -25.77
C LYS A 36 20.51 -0.26 -24.92
N ASN A 37 21.07 0.40 -23.93
CA ASN A 37 22.08 -0.19 -23.05
C ASN A 37 21.46 -1.08 -21.96
N ILE A 38 20.15 -1.00 -21.73
CA ILE A 38 19.46 -1.81 -20.73
C ILE A 38 19.24 -3.20 -21.31
N LYS A 39 19.70 -4.22 -20.58
CA LYS A 39 19.61 -5.62 -20.98
C LYS A 39 18.44 -6.34 -20.35
N HIS A 40 17.97 -5.86 -19.24
CA HIS A 40 16.85 -6.43 -18.50
C HIS A 40 16.12 -5.32 -17.73
N LEU A 41 14.81 -5.26 -17.89
CA LEU A 41 13.93 -4.36 -17.14
C LEU A 41 13.12 -5.17 -16.13
N VAL A 42 13.15 -4.76 -14.89
CA VAL A 42 12.28 -5.30 -13.84
C VAL A 42 11.20 -4.25 -13.54
N ILE A 43 9.95 -4.66 -13.60
CA ILE A 43 8.78 -3.84 -13.28
C ILE A 43 8.14 -4.49 -12.05
N ASP A 44 8.09 -3.75 -10.97
CA ASP A 44 7.39 -4.14 -9.75
C ASP A 44 6.00 -3.48 -9.68
N GLU A 45 5.13 -4.01 -8.80
CA GLU A 45 3.76 -3.52 -8.61
C GLU A 45 2.97 -3.45 -9.94
N MET A 46 3.02 -4.53 -10.71
CA MET A 46 2.43 -4.60 -12.06
C MET A 46 0.99 -4.09 -12.14
N GLN A 47 0.23 -4.22 -11.07
CA GLN A 47 -1.18 -3.87 -10.99
C GLN A 47 -1.43 -2.35 -10.99
N ASP A 48 -0.38 -1.53 -10.78
CA ASP A 48 -0.48 -0.08 -10.77
C ASP A 48 -0.25 0.55 -12.15
N TYR A 49 0.18 -0.26 -13.12
CA TYR A 49 0.42 0.21 -14.48
C TYR A 49 -0.80 -0.01 -15.38
N SER A 50 -1.20 1.04 -16.06
CA SER A 50 -2.24 0.97 -17.08
C SER A 50 -1.73 0.30 -18.36
N TYR A 51 -2.66 -0.13 -19.20
CA TYR A 51 -2.35 -0.66 -20.55
C TYR A 51 -1.47 0.28 -21.36
N LEU A 52 -1.76 1.59 -21.31
CA LEU A 52 -1.02 2.59 -22.05
C LEU A 52 0.42 2.75 -21.53
N GLN A 53 0.62 2.67 -20.22
CA GLN A 53 1.97 2.71 -19.64
C GLN A 53 2.81 1.50 -20.09
N TYR A 54 2.23 0.31 -20.17
CA TYR A 54 2.91 -0.85 -20.73
C TYR A 54 3.25 -0.70 -22.21
N LEU A 55 2.39 -0.06 -23.02
CA LEU A 55 2.72 0.27 -24.41
C LEU A 55 3.91 1.23 -24.48
N ILE A 56 3.95 2.24 -23.62
CA ILE A 56 5.09 3.18 -23.55
C ILE A 56 6.37 2.45 -23.16
N LEU A 57 6.33 1.60 -22.13
CA LEU A 57 7.49 0.81 -21.71
C LEU A 57 8.01 -0.09 -22.84
N LYS A 58 7.12 -0.70 -23.60
CA LYS A 58 7.50 -1.49 -24.77
C LYS A 58 8.18 -0.67 -25.86
N GLU A 59 7.75 0.56 -26.11
CA GLU A 59 8.39 1.45 -27.10
C GLU A 59 9.77 1.95 -26.62
N LEU A 60 9.94 2.13 -25.30
CA LEU A 60 11.18 2.63 -24.71
C LEU A 60 12.27 1.57 -24.57
N PHE A 61 11.89 0.32 -24.29
CA PHE A 61 12.82 -0.74 -23.94
C PHE A 61 12.69 -1.94 -24.89
N ASP A 62 13.81 -2.27 -25.53
CA ASP A 62 13.95 -3.48 -26.36
C ASP A 62 14.84 -4.51 -25.62
N CYS A 63 14.36 -5.01 -24.51
CA CYS A 63 15.12 -5.92 -23.66
C CYS A 63 14.20 -6.98 -23.02
N LYS A 64 14.81 -7.96 -22.34
CA LYS A 64 14.06 -8.90 -21.51
C LYS A 64 13.39 -8.17 -20.37
N MET A 65 12.17 -8.59 -20.01
CA MET A 65 11.42 -7.98 -18.92
C MET A 65 10.99 -9.04 -17.91
N THR A 66 11.07 -8.69 -16.63
CA THR A 66 10.42 -9.41 -15.53
C THR A 66 9.39 -8.48 -14.90
N ILE A 67 8.14 -8.92 -14.86
CA ILE A 67 7.02 -8.13 -14.37
C ILE A 67 6.49 -8.83 -13.13
N LEU A 68 6.54 -8.14 -11.99
CA LEU A 68 6.16 -8.64 -10.67
C LEU A 68 4.94 -7.88 -10.17
N GLY A 69 4.13 -8.50 -9.33
CA GLY A 69 3.05 -7.80 -8.66
C GLY A 69 2.00 -8.72 -8.04
N ASP A 70 1.08 -8.08 -7.34
CA ASP A 70 -0.04 -8.72 -6.66
C ASP A 70 -1.37 -8.21 -7.22
N ARG A 71 -2.13 -9.10 -7.86
CA ARG A 71 -3.45 -8.77 -8.44
C ARG A 71 -4.46 -8.32 -7.40
N ALA A 72 -4.36 -8.83 -6.17
CA ALA A 72 -5.29 -8.49 -5.10
C ALA A 72 -5.09 -7.06 -4.56
N GLN A 73 -3.95 -6.43 -4.84
CA GLN A 73 -3.63 -5.05 -4.44
C GLN A 73 -3.99 -3.99 -5.50
N THR A 74 -4.72 -4.33 -6.55
CA THR A 74 -5.10 -3.38 -7.59
C THR A 74 -5.90 -2.21 -7.01
N LEU A 75 -5.45 -0.97 -7.27
CA LEU A 75 -6.14 0.26 -6.93
C LEU A 75 -6.89 0.78 -8.16
N GLY A 76 -8.18 1.12 -8.02
CA GLY A 76 -8.98 1.75 -9.07
C GLY A 76 -10.32 1.09 -9.32
N LYS A 77 -11.25 1.84 -9.95
CA LYS A 77 -12.64 1.40 -10.23
C LYS A 77 -12.71 0.34 -11.33
N GLU A 78 -11.80 0.39 -12.28
CA GLU A 78 -11.73 -0.58 -13.37
C GLU A 78 -10.53 -1.50 -13.12
N GLN A 79 -10.80 -2.64 -12.54
CA GLN A 79 -9.82 -3.72 -12.45
C GLN A 79 -9.51 -4.23 -13.86
N GLN A 80 -8.59 -3.58 -14.54
CA GLN A 80 -8.01 -4.18 -15.74
C GLN A 80 -7.12 -5.33 -15.28
N ASP A 81 -7.56 -6.54 -15.57
CA ASP A 81 -6.75 -7.72 -15.32
C ASP A 81 -5.47 -7.64 -16.18
N VAL A 82 -4.38 -7.21 -15.55
CA VAL A 82 -3.09 -6.99 -16.19
C VAL A 82 -2.67 -8.23 -16.99
N LEU A 83 -2.90 -9.42 -16.45
CA LEU A 83 -2.55 -10.68 -17.12
C LEU A 83 -3.34 -10.90 -18.42
N LYS A 84 -4.51 -10.29 -18.60
CA LYS A 84 -5.29 -10.39 -19.83
C LYS A 84 -4.75 -9.51 -20.96
N PHE A 85 -4.14 -8.39 -20.63
CA PHE A 85 -3.64 -7.48 -21.67
C PHE A 85 -2.14 -7.57 -21.90
N LEU A 86 -1.33 -8.05 -20.97
CA LEU A 86 0.12 -8.23 -21.19
C LEU A 86 0.44 -9.01 -22.47
N PRO A 87 -0.25 -10.12 -22.81
CA PRO A 87 -0.02 -10.80 -24.07
C PRO A 87 -0.34 -9.97 -25.32
N LYS A 88 -1.25 -8.99 -25.21
CA LYS A 88 -1.55 -8.05 -26.30
C LYS A 88 -0.43 -7.04 -26.50
N VAL A 89 0.23 -6.65 -25.42
CA VAL A 89 1.37 -5.71 -25.47
C VAL A 89 2.65 -6.41 -25.90
N PHE A 90 3.04 -7.49 -25.23
CA PHE A 90 4.35 -8.10 -25.36
C PHE A 90 4.37 -9.36 -26.23
N GLY A 91 3.22 -9.80 -26.76
CA GLY A 91 3.10 -11.02 -27.55
C GLY A 91 2.85 -12.27 -26.71
N LYS A 92 2.80 -13.41 -27.36
CA LYS A 92 2.38 -14.69 -26.73
C LYS A 92 3.50 -15.41 -25.97
N ASN A 93 4.75 -14.98 -26.09
CA ASN A 93 5.89 -15.64 -25.44
C ASN A 93 6.12 -15.17 -24.01
N ILE A 94 5.04 -15.10 -23.23
CA ILE A 94 5.09 -14.73 -21.81
C ILE A 94 5.05 -16.02 -20.99
N ARG A 95 6.03 -16.16 -20.09
CA ARG A 95 6.01 -17.19 -19.06
C ARG A 95 5.44 -16.60 -17.77
N THR A 96 4.32 -17.13 -17.33
CA THR A 96 3.72 -16.76 -16.04
C THR A 96 4.17 -17.74 -14.96
N VAL A 97 4.62 -17.19 -13.83
CA VAL A 97 4.93 -17.95 -12.62
C VAL A 97 4.06 -17.39 -11.50
N ILE A 98 3.33 -18.26 -10.83
CA ILE A 98 2.50 -17.89 -9.69
C ILE A 98 3.27 -18.29 -8.43
N LEU A 99 3.50 -17.31 -7.55
CA LEU A 99 4.06 -17.53 -6.22
C LEU A 99 2.90 -17.59 -5.24
N ASN A 100 2.62 -18.76 -4.75
CA ASN A 100 1.49 -19.03 -3.84
C ASN A 100 1.90 -19.18 -2.38
N LYS A 101 3.16 -18.88 -2.04
CA LYS A 101 3.69 -19.02 -0.69
C LYS A 101 3.97 -17.67 -0.06
N SER A 102 3.31 -17.40 1.06
CA SER A 102 3.53 -16.19 1.86
C SER A 102 4.55 -16.46 2.96
N TYR A 103 5.53 -15.55 3.08
CA TYR A 103 6.61 -15.61 4.06
C TYR A 103 6.61 -14.42 5.02
N ARG A 104 5.83 -13.39 4.72
CA ARG A 104 5.90 -12.09 5.39
C ARG A 104 5.10 -12.06 6.69
N ASN A 105 3.82 -12.34 6.58
CA ASN A 105 2.86 -12.19 7.66
C ASN A 105 2.77 -13.46 8.51
N THR A 106 2.20 -13.37 9.73
CA THR A 106 1.75 -14.55 10.46
C THR A 106 0.62 -15.24 9.70
N ARG A 107 0.40 -16.51 10.00
CA ARG A 107 -0.66 -17.32 9.36
C ARG A 107 -2.04 -16.68 9.54
N GLU A 108 -2.33 -16.17 10.74
CA GLU A 108 -3.61 -15.56 11.09
C GLU A 108 -3.89 -14.31 10.24
N ILE A 109 -2.89 -13.46 10.06
CA ILE A 109 -2.99 -12.26 9.21
C ILE A 109 -3.13 -12.65 7.74
N ALA A 110 -2.35 -13.62 7.28
CA ALA A 110 -2.39 -14.05 5.89
C ALA A 110 -3.71 -14.77 5.55
N ASP A 111 -4.26 -15.58 6.45
CA ASP A 111 -5.59 -16.19 6.33
C ASP A 111 -6.69 -15.12 6.27
N TYR A 112 -6.58 -14.09 7.11
CA TYR A 112 -7.51 -12.95 7.11
C TYR A 112 -7.48 -12.20 5.78
N ALA A 113 -6.30 -11.80 5.32
CA ALA A 113 -6.12 -11.13 4.04
C ALA A 113 -6.60 -12.00 2.86
N GLY A 114 -6.30 -13.28 2.86
CA GLY A 114 -6.75 -14.24 1.85
C GLY A 114 -8.27 -14.33 1.74
N LYS A 115 -8.99 -14.30 2.87
CA LYS A 115 -10.47 -14.27 2.90
C LYS A 115 -11.02 -13.00 2.25
N ILE A 116 -10.42 -11.84 2.54
CA ILE A 116 -10.84 -10.55 1.95
C ILE A 116 -10.66 -10.57 0.43
N ALA A 117 -9.49 -11.01 -0.04
CA ALA A 117 -9.15 -11.06 -1.46
C ALA A 117 -9.81 -12.24 -2.21
N ASN A 118 -10.47 -13.15 -1.49
CA ASN A 118 -11.00 -14.41 -2.03
C ASN A 118 -9.93 -15.21 -2.80
N VAL A 119 -8.69 -15.19 -2.30
CA VAL A 119 -7.58 -15.99 -2.84
C VAL A 119 -7.60 -17.34 -2.14
N LYS A 120 -7.63 -18.39 -2.96
CA LYS A 120 -7.55 -19.80 -2.50
C LYS A 120 -6.15 -20.33 -2.77
N ASP A 121 -5.75 -21.35 -2.02
CA ASP A 121 -4.52 -22.10 -2.23
C ASP A 121 -3.22 -21.29 -1.95
N ILE A 122 -3.24 -20.39 -0.95
CA ILE A 122 -2.01 -19.78 -0.45
C ILE A 122 -1.38 -20.74 0.56
N GLU A 123 -0.14 -21.12 0.34
CA GLU A 123 0.68 -21.81 1.33
C GLU A 123 1.29 -20.78 2.28
N PHE A 124 1.22 -21.06 3.58
CA PHE A 124 1.81 -20.21 4.60
C PHE A 124 3.03 -20.89 5.22
N LEU A 125 3.99 -20.10 5.65
CA LEU A 125 4.95 -20.56 6.63
C LEU A 125 4.22 -20.87 7.94
N ASP A 126 4.74 -21.84 8.67
CA ASP A 126 4.26 -22.22 10.01
C ASP A 126 4.75 -21.17 11.06
N ARG A 127 4.38 -19.91 10.81
CA ARG A 127 4.65 -18.79 11.68
C ARG A 127 3.33 -18.29 12.24
N HIS A 128 3.04 -18.70 13.45
CA HIS A 128 1.84 -18.31 14.17
C HIS A 128 2.03 -16.99 14.93
N GLY A 129 0.95 -16.25 15.06
CA GLY A 129 0.87 -15.01 15.81
C GLY A 129 -0.47 -14.92 16.53
N LYS A 130 -0.87 -13.71 16.89
CA LYS A 130 -2.18 -13.46 17.46
C LYS A 130 -3.27 -13.49 16.38
N ASP A 131 -4.46 -13.91 16.78
CA ASP A 131 -5.65 -13.76 15.94
C ASP A 131 -5.89 -12.31 15.59
N VAL A 132 -6.39 -12.06 14.38
CA VAL A 132 -6.78 -10.71 13.95
C VAL A 132 -7.97 -10.25 14.80
N ALA A 133 -7.80 -9.09 15.45
CA ALA A 133 -8.83 -8.53 16.31
C ALA A 133 -9.70 -7.53 15.54
N GLU A 134 -10.95 -7.91 15.26
CA GLU A 134 -11.96 -6.98 14.74
C GLU A 134 -12.82 -6.45 15.89
N ARG A 135 -12.92 -5.13 16.01
CA ARG A 135 -13.71 -4.48 17.07
C ARG A 135 -14.50 -3.30 16.54
N LYS A 136 -15.73 -3.17 17.06
CA LYS A 136 -16.58 -1.99 16.85
C LYS A 136 -16.59 -1.15 18.11
N PHE A 137 -16.50 0.15 17.91
CA PHE A 137 -16.53 1.15 18.98
C PHE A 137 -17.72 2.08 18.78
N LYS A 138 -18.17 2.71 19.84
CA LYS A 138 -19.27 3.68 19.80
C LYS A 138 -18.77 5.10 19.55
N THR A 139 -17.52 5.36 19.86
CA THR A 139 -16.90 6.68 19.73
C THR A 139 -15.44 6.56 19.34
N ASP A 140 -14.91 7.61 18.70
CA ASP A 140 -13.50 7.74 18.39
C ASP A 140 -12.63 7.63 19.67
N GLU A 141 -13.12 8.15 20.79
CA GLU A 141 -12.43 8.08 22.07
C GLU A 141 -12.17 6.64 22.53
N GLU A 142 -13.19 5.79 22.48
CA GLU A 142 -13.06 4.38 22.84
C GLU A 142 -12.08 3.66 21.91
N MET A 143 -12.13 3.99 20.61
CA MET A 143 -11.23 3.41 19.62
C MET A 143 -9.77 3.81 19.88
N PHE A 144 -9.51 5.08 20.18
CA PHE A 144 -8.16 5.56 20.49
C PHE A 144 -7.59 4.99 21.77
N GLU A 145 -8.40 4.84 22.81
CA GLU A 145 -7.97 4.15 24.03
C GLU A 145 -7.63 2.68 23.74
N ALA A 146 -8.34 2.05 22.81
CA ALA A 146 -8.00 0.69 22.36
C ALA A 146 -6.70 0.65 21.57
N VAL A 147 -6.41 1.63 20.70
CA VAL A 147 -5.10 1.76 20.03
C VAL A 147 -4.01 1.89 21.08
N ARG A 148 -4.17 2.84 22.02
CA ARG A 148 -3.20 3.10 23.08
C ARG A 148 -2.93 1.88 23.97
N ALA A 149 -3.99 1.15 24.32
CA ALA A 149 -3.89 -0.03 25.18
C ALA A 149 -3.21 -1.22 24.51
N ASN A 150 -3.29 -1.31 23.17
CA ASN A 150 -2.72 -2.40 22.40
C ASN A 150 -1.38 -2.04 21.72
N LEU A 151 -0.97 -0.75 21.76
CA LEU A 151 0.27 -0.28 21.16
C LEU A 151 1.49 -0.81 21.93
N LYS A 152 2.39 -1.50 21.26
CA LYS A 152 3.54 -2.20 21.84
C LYS A 152 4.87 -1.66 21.34
N LEU A 153 4.99 -0.35 21.18
CA LEU A 153 6.24 0.26 20.77
C LEU A 153 7.24 0.36 21.94
N GLU A 154 8.52 0.22 21.61
CA GLU A 154 9.60 0.55 22.53
C GLU A 154 9.43 1.99 23.02
N LYS A 155 9.41 2.17 24.32
CA LYS A 155 9.45 3.52 24.90
C LYS A 155 10.88 4.01 24.84
N GLU A 156 11.10 5.16 24.21
CA GLU A 156 12.36 5.89 24.31
C GLU A 156 12.55 6.43 25.74
N GLU A 157 12.67 5.57 26.76
CA GLU A 157 13.11 6.07 28.08
C GLU A 157 13.88 5.05 28.90
N LYS A 158 15.17 5.43 29.09
CA LYS A 158 15.97 5.36 30.34
C LYS A 158 15.98 4.05 31.12
N THR A 159 17.14 3.42 30.95
CA THR A 159 17.96 2.87 32.05
C THR A 159 17.36 3.07 33.44
N ASP A 160 16.65 2.07 33.92
CA ASP A 160 16.81 1.63 35.29
C ASP A 160 16.53 0.12 35.32
N HIS A 161 17.57 -0.61 35.68
CA HIS A 161 17.53 -2.05 35.79
C HIS A 161 16.69 -2.42 37.02
N THR A 162 15.47 -2.85 36.80
CA THR A 162 14.76 -3.70 37.74
C THR A 162 14.25 -4.90 36.97
N ASP A 163 14.93 -6.03 37.23
CA ASP A 163 14.58 -7.35 36.77
C ASP A 163 13.21 -7.74 37.31
N ASP A 164 12.20 -7.69 36.48
CA ASP A 164 10.96 -8.49 36.54
C ASP A 164 10.04 -8.07 35.36
N VAL A 165 10.50 -8.27 34.12
CA VAL A 165 9.67 -7.99 32.93
C VAL A 165 9.21 -9.33 32.36
N VAL A 166 7.91 -9.57 32.51
CA VAL A 166 7.16 -10.45 31.64
C VAL A 166 7.55 -10.11 30.19
N ASN A 167 7.99 -11.11 29.44
CA ASN A 167 8.40 -11.01 28.04
C ASN A 167 7.20 -10.58 27.17
N GLU A 168 6.79 -9.31 27.25
CA GLU A 168 5.90 -8.73 26.24
C GLU A 168 6.73 -8.38 25.02
N GLU A 169 6.34 -8.93 23.87
CA GLU A 169 6.95 -8.56 22.59
C GLU A 169 6.80 -7.06 22.37
N VAL A 170 7.90 -6.35 22.24
CA VAL A 170 7.96 -4.93 21.94
C VAL A 170 8.35 -4.76 20.49
N TYR A 171 7.71 -3.85 19.77
CA TYR A 171 7.86 -3.65 18.34
C TYR A 171 8.60 -2.34 18.04
N GLU A 172 9.31 -2.32 16.91
CA GLU A 172 10.00 -1.11 16.44
C GLU A 172 9.06 -0.19 15.65
N THR A 173 8.07 -0.76 14.99
CA THR A 173 7.19 -0.05 14.06
C THR A 173 5.73 -0.41 14.26
N ALA A 174 4.88 0.61 14.27
CA ALA A 174 3.43 0.43 14.24
C ALA A 174 2.80 1.41 13.25
N ALA A 175 1.63 1.06 12.72
CA ALA A 175 0.88 1.98 11.88
C ALA A 175 -0.59 2.03 12.25
N VAL A 176 -1.17 3.23 12.17
CA VAL A 176 -2.61 3.44 12.06
C VAL A 176 -2.90 3.79 10.61
N ILE A 177 -3.66 2.92 9.94
CA ILE A 177 -3.97 3.06 8.51
C ILE A 177 -5.44 3.41 8.34
N ALA A 178 -5.70 4.60 7.79
CA ALA A 178 -7.03 5.11 7.48
C ALA A 178 -7.40 4.92 6.00
N MET A 179 -8.66 5.10 5.66
CA MET A 179 -9.18 4.95 4.31
C MET A 179 -8.98 6.20 3.45
N THR A 180 -8.96 7.39 4.07
CA THR A 180 -8.80 8.68 3.38
C THR A 180 -7.74 9.55 4.05
N GLU A 181 -7.22 10.56 3.32
CA GLU A 181 -6.27 11.53 3.87
C GLU A 181 -6.90 12.39 4.98
N GLU A 182 -8.19 12.73 4.85
CA GLU A 182 -8.94 13.47 5.86
C GLU A 182 -8.97 12.68 7.17
N GLU A 183 -9.41 11.42 7.12
CA GLU A 183 -9.44 10.54 8.28
C GLU A 183 -8.05 10.32 8.91
N ALA A 184 -7.02 10.12 8.09
CA ALA A 184 -5.65 9.97 8.56
C ALA A 184 -5.16 11.23 9.29
N SER A 185 -5.44 12.42 8.73
CA SER A 185 -5.10 13.70 9.36
C SER A 185 -5.81 13.91 10.69
N ASP A 186 -7.10 13.55 10.75
CA ASP A 186 -7.88 13.68 12.00
C ASP A 186 -7.38 12.71 13.06
N ILE A 187 -7.08 11.47 12.71
CA ILE A 187 -6.48 10.49 13.59
C ILE A 187 -5.13 10.98 14.13
N TYR A 188 -4.26 11.49 13.24
CA TYR A 188 -2.97 12.03 13.65
C TYR A 188 -3.10 13.13 14.69
N ARG A 189 -3.98 14.12 14.44
CA ARG A 189 -4.24 15.21 15.39
C ARG A 189 -4.79 14.72 16.74
N LEU A 190 -5.66 13.72 16.71
CA LEU A 190 -6.22 13.14 17.92
C LEU A 190 -5.15 12.42 18.76
N LEU A 191 -4.24 11.69 18.14
CA LEU A 191 -3.13 11.04 18.82
C LEU A 191 -2.18 12.06 19.45
N GLU A 192 -1.76 13.06 18.69
CA GLU A 192 -0.90 14.15 19.17
C GLU A 192 -1.52 14.91 20.36
N ASN A 193 -2.81 15.27 20.28
CA ASN A 193 -3.53 15.95 21.37
C ASN A 193 -3.60 15.12 22.67
N ARG A 194 -3.38 13.81 22.59
CA ARG A 194 -3.36 12.88 23.72
C ARG A 194 -1.96 12.47 24.16
N GLY A 195 -0.95 13.12 23.60
CA GLY A 195 0.45 12.89 23.94
C GLY A 195 0.99 11.55 23.41
N ILE A 196 0.37 10.98 22.38
CA ILE A 196 0.90 9.83 21.65
C ILE A 196 1.67 10.37 20.46
N SER A 197 3.00 10.28 20.52
CA SER A 197 3.86 10.70 19.41
C SER A 197 3.67 9.79 18.20
N ALA A 198 3.42 10.39 17.06
CA ALA A 198 3.24 9.68 15.79
C ALA A 198 3.87 10.46 14.63
N PHE A 199 4.21 9.77 13.56
CA PHE A 199 4.65 10.37 12.31
C PHE A 199 3.51 10.33 11.30
N TYR A 200 3.18 11.48 10.73
CA TYR A 200 2.21 11.55 9.65
C TYR A 200 2.90 11.35 8.31
N VAL A 201 2.50 10.34 7.59
CA VAL A 201 3.02 10.04 6.24
C VAL A 201 1.98 10.41 5.21
N ASP A 202 2.29 11.44 4.43
CA ASP A 202 1.53 11.96 3.30
C ASP A 202 2.27 11.76 1.98
N ARG A 203 1.79 12.39 0.90
CA ARG A 203 2.38 12.27 -0.45
C ARG A 203 3.75 12.94 -0.58
N ASP A 204 4.06 13.89 0.27
CA ASP A 204 5.31 14.66 0.25
C ASP A 204 6.36 14.08 1.19
N THR A 205 5.98 13.09 2.00
CA THR A 205 6.86 12.45 2.97
C THR A 205 7.84 11.52 2.26
N SER A 206 9.13 11.76 2.45
CA SER A 206 10.23 10.99 1.82
C SER A 206 11.03 10.13 2.80
N VAL A 207 10.78 10.26 4.10
CA VAL A 207 11.56 9.58 5.15
C VAL A 207 10.62 8.73 6.00
N PHE A 208 11.01 7.48 6.18
CA PHE A 208 10.34 6.56 7.09
C PHE A 208 11.03 6.57 8.46
N HIS A 209 10.26 6.59 9.53
CA HIS A 209 10.73 6.61 10.91
C HIS A 209 10.27 5.36 11.67
N LYS A 210 11.07 4.93 12.66
CA LYS A 210 10.61 3.98 13.67
C LYS A 210 9.56 4.64 14.55
N GLY A 211 8.70 3.83 15.15
CA GLY A 211 7.61 4.32 16.00
C GLY A 211 6.25 4.20 15.34
N LEU A 212 5.31 5.00 15.80
CA LEU A 212 3.93 4.99 15.30
C LEU A 212 3.81 5.87 14.06
N THR A 213 3.34 5.29 12.96
CA THR A 213 3.03 5.99 11.71
C THR A 213 1.53 6.11 11.54
N VAL A 214 1.03 7.27 11.11
CA VAL A 214 -0.35 7.46 10.66
C VAL A 214 -0.35 7.74 9.16
N THR A 215 -1.11 6.99 8.40
CA THR A 215 -1.14 7.11 6.94
C THR A 215 -2.42 6.54 6.34
N THR A 216 -2.53 6.57 5.03
CA THR A 216 -3.62 5.93 4.27
C THR A 216 -3.19 4.59 3.69
N TYR A 217 -4.17 3.73 3.37
CA TYR A 217 -3.89 2.41 2.78
C TYR A 217 -3.08 2.47 1.48
N TYR A 218 -3.27 3.49 0.64
CA TYR A 218 -2.56 3.61 -0.62
C TYR A 218 -1.13 4.15 -0.46
N LEU A 219 -0.88 4.99 0.56
CA LEU A 219 0.47 5.46 0.91
C LEU A 219 1.24 4.40 1.73
N ALA A 220 0.53 3.55 2.46
CA ALA A 220 1.12 2.40 3.15
C ALA A 220 1.61 1.32 2.17
N LYS A 221 1.22 1.39 0.89
CA LYS A 221 1.63 0.41 -0.11
C LYS A 221 3.15 0.40 -0.27
N GLY A 222 3.76 -0.80 -0.19
CA GLY A 222 5.21 -0.95 -0.18
C GLY A 222 5.88 -0.80 1.18
N LEU A 223 5.17 -0.32 2.22
CA LEU A 223 5.67 -0.27 3.59
C LEU A 223 5.28 -1.54 4.36
N GLU A 224 5.96 -1.78 5.47
CA GLU A 224 5.73 -2.90 6.38
C GLU A 224 5.87 -2.42 7.82
N PHE A 225 5.02 -2.95 8.71
CA PHE A 225 4.99 -2.57 10.12
C PHE A 225 4.82 -3.82 10.97
N ASP A 226 5.44 -3.85 12.14
CA ASP A 226 5.29 -4.95 13.08
C ASP A 226 3.84 -5.08 13.54
N GLN A 227 3.19 -3.94 13.81
CA GLN A 227 1.82 -3.86 14.29
C GLN A 227 1.00 -2.89 13.43
N VAL A 228 -0.20 -3.28 13.03
CA VAL A 228 -1.08 -2.42 12.23
C VAL A 228 -2.46 -2.33 12.86
N PHE A 229 -2.95 -1.10 12.95
CA PHE A 229 -4.32 -0.75 13.30
C PHE A 229 -5.00 -0.17 12.06
N VAL A 230 -5.96 -0.88 11.51
CA VAL A 230 -6.75 -0.41 10.37
C VAL A 230 -8.01 0.25 10.92
N VAL A 231 -8.25 1.50 10.55
CA VAL A 231 -9.48 2.23 10.89
C VAL A 231 -10.37 2.27 9.65
N LYS A 232 -11.52 1.62 9.73
CA LYS A 232 -12.52 1.63 8.66
C LYS A 232 -13.19 2.99 8.58
N SER A 233 -13.56 3.38 7.35
CA SER A 233 -14.30 4.63 7.14
C SER A 233 -15.73 4.51 7.65
N LYS A 234 -16.24 5.59 8.23
CA LYS A 234 -17.67 5.75 8.55
C LYS A 234 -18.55 5.90 7.30
N LYS A 235 -17.93 6.25 6.18
CA LYS A 235 -18.60 6.42 4.87
C LYS A 235 -18.41 5.18 4.03
N GLU A 236 -19.43 4.80 3.27
CA GLU A 236 -19.30 3.74 2.29
C GLU A 236 -18.13 4.02 1.32
N ASN A 237 -17.20 3.10 1.26
CA ASN A 237 -16.07 3.17 0.36
C ASN A 237 -16.12 2.00 -0.63
N PRO A 238 -16.29 2.25 -1.94
CA PRO A 238 -16.34 1.19 -2.94
C PRO A 238 -15.05 0.36 -3.03
N PHE A 239 -13.97 0.85 -2.43
CA PHE A 239 -12.67 0.18 -2.36
C PHE A 239 -12.37 -0.43 -1.00
N GLU A 240 -13.33 -0.48 -0.08
CA GLU A 240 -13.11 -0.93 1.30
C GLU A 240 -12.40 -2.29 1.37
N LYS A 241 -12.84 -3.27 0.58
CA LYS A 241 -12.20 -4.60 0.56
C LYS A 241 -10.75 -4.55 0.12
N GLN A 242 -10.44 -3.74 -0.91
CA GLN A 242 -9.06 -3.60 -1.38
C GLN A 242 -8.20 -2.84 -0.38
N ALA A 243 -8.75 -1.75 0.18
CA ALA A 243 -8.07 -0.97 1.20
C ALA A 243 -7.75 -1.83 2.42
N LEU A 244 -8.72 -2.63 2.86
CA LEU A 244 -8.53 -3.55 3.98
C LEU A 244 -7.49 -4.64 3.65
N TYR A 245 -7.53 -5.22 2.45
CA TYR A 245 -6.53 -6.19 2.01
C TYR A 245 -5.12 -5.59 2.00
N ILE A 246 -4.95 -4.42 1.37
CA ILE A 246 -3.67 -3.73 1.31
C ILE A 246 -3.16 -3.45 2.73
N SER A 247 -4.01 -2.88 3.59
CA SER A 247 -3.65 -2.55 4.98
C SER A 247 -3.28 -3.80 5.78
N ALA A 248 -4.06 -4.87 5.67
CA ALA A 248 -3.80 -6.13 6.37
C ALA A 248 -2.45 -6.73 5.97
N THR A 249 -2.10 -6.68 4.69
CA THR A 249 -0.82 -7.21 4.19
C THR A 249 0.40 -6.37 4.61
N ARG A 250 0.20 -5.21 5.25
CA ARG A 250 1.28 -4.39 5.84
C ARG A 250 1.72 -4.88 7.22
N ALA A 251 0.86 -5.63 7.93
CA ALA A 251 1.17 -6.12 9.27
C ALA A 251 2.07 -7.36 9.22
N LEU A 252 3.16 -7.34 9.97
CA LEU A 252 4.10 -8.46 10.09
C LEU A 252 3.69 -9.42 11.22
N HIS A 253 3.26 -8.88 12.37
CA HIS A 253 3.06 -9.62 13.62
C HIS A 253 1.65 -9.51 14.19
N GLU A 254 1.09 -8.30 14.25
CA GLU A 254 -0.24 -8.07 14.83
C GLU A 254 -1.10 -7.18 13.93
N LEU A 255 -2.37 -7.54 13.81
CA LEU A 255 -3.36 -6.80 13.04
C LEU A 255 -4.62 -6.56 13.85
N TYR A 256 -5.03 -5.31 13.92
CA TYR A 256 -6.27 -4.85 14.52
C TYR A 256 -7.11 -4.14 13.46
N VAL A 257 -8.40 -4.44 13.40
CA VAL A 257 -9.33 -3.80 12.48
C VAL A 257 -10.44 -3.16 13.31
N TYR A 258 -10.51 -1.85 13.25
CA TYR A 258 -11.39 -1.03 14.05
C TYR A 258 -12.44 -0.36 13.19
N GLU A 259 -13.67 -0.39 13.68
CA GLU A 259 -14.85 0.21 13.04
C GLU A 259 -15.58 1.03 14.11
N GLU A 260 -16.03 2.23 13.76
CA GLU A 260 -16.93 3.05 14.59
C GLU A 260 -18.39 2.91 14.16
#